data_5cc200e996870621195334f0c67a115b
#
_entry.id   5cc200e996870621195334f0c67a115b
#
_cell.length_a   1.000
_cell.length_b   1.000
_cell.length_c   1.000
_cell.angle_alpha   90.00
_cell.angle_beta   90.00
_cell.angle_gamma   90.00
#
_symmetry.space_group_name_H-M   'P 1'
#
loop_
_entity.id
_entity.type
_entity.pdbx_description
1 polymer ?
#
loop_
_entity_poly.entity_id
_entity_poly.type
_entity_poly.pdbx_seq_one_letter_code
_entity_poly.pdbx_strand_id
1 'polypeptide(L)'
;MNTQFKKGVLELIVLLSVYKKDMYDYELVSEVSKVIDVNEGTIYPLLKRLTNEHYFETYLVESSEGPPRKYYRITSLGKERGRLLLKEWNAFHETVNNFIKESETYDER
;
A
#
# COMPACT_ATOMS: atom_id res chain seq x y z
N MET A 1 0.95 14.49 -7.99
CA MET A 1 1.47 13.18 -8.43
C MET A 1 0.49 12.51 -9.37
N ASN A 2 0.98 11.88 -10.42
CA ASN A 2 0.15 11.21 -11.44
C ASN A 2 -0.65 10.06 -10.82
N THR A 3 -1.91 9.89 -11.21
CA THR A 3 -2.80 8.87 -10.68
C THR A 3 -2.28 7.45 -10.87
N GLN A 4 -1.70 7.14 -12.04
CA GLN A 4 -1.14 5.80 -12.31
C GLN A 4 0.07 5.52 -11.44
N PHE A 5 0.91 6.51 -11.22
CA PHE A 5 2.07 6.39 -10.34
C PHE A 5 1.62 6.10 -8.90
N LYS A 6 0.60 6.83 -8.43
CA LYS A 6 0.03 6.61 -7.10
C LYS A 6 -0.53 5.20 -6.95
N LYS A 7 -1.22 4.67 -7.97
CA LYS A 7 -1.80 3.32 -7.92
C LYS A 7 -0.73 2.25 -7.76
N GLY A 8 0.39 2.38 -8.47
CA GLY A 8 1.47 1.41 -8.38
C GLY A 8 2.12 1.37 -7.00
N VAL A 9 2.26 2.52 -6.37
CA VAL A 9 2.84 2.63 -5.03
C VAL A 9 1.82 2.28 -3.94
N LEU A 10 0.55 2.60 -4.17
CA LEU A 10 -0.50 2.43 -3.18
C LEU A 10 -0.68 0.97 -2.76
N GLU A 11 -0.65 0.03 -3.71
CA GLU A 11 -0.75 -1.39 -3.39
C GLU A 11 0.36 -1.82 -2.43
N LEU A 12 1.59 -1.39 -2.69
CA LEU A 12 2.72 -1.68 -1.82
C LEU A 12 2.51 -1.11 -0.41
N ILE A 13 2.08 0.15 -0.31
CA ILE A 13 1.88 0.80 0.98
C ILE A 13 0.79 0.09 1.78
N VAL A 14 -0.31 -0.28 1.14
CA VAL A 14 -1.43 -0.98 1.79
C VAL A 14 -0.98 -2.36 2.29
N LEU A 15 -0.29 -3.13 1.46
CA LEU A 15 0.21 -4.46 1.85
C LEU A 15 1.19 -4.35 3.03
N LEU A 16 2.11 -3.41 2.99
CA LEU A 16 3.08 -3.22 4.07
C LEU A 16 2.42 -2.75 5.36
N SER A 17 1.36 -1.96 5.28
CA SER A 17 0.63 -1.51 6.45
C SER A 17 0.01 -2.68 7.21
N VAL A 18 -0.66 -3.58 6.49
CA VAL A 18 -1.29 -4.76 7.10
C VAL A 18 -0.25 -5.84 7.46
N TYR A 19 0.92 -5.82 6.80
CA TYR A 19 2.03 -6.69 7.17
C TYR A 19 2.48 -6.44 8.60
N LYS A 20 2.46 -5.19 9.05
CA LYS A 20 2.90 -4.81 10.40
C LYS A 20 1.92 -5.27 11.48
N LYS A 21 0.63 -5.12 11.21
CA LYS A 21 -0.43 -5.55 12.13
C LYS A 21 -1.77 -5.55 11.39
N ASP A 22 -2.72 -6.33 11.92
CA ASP A 22 -4.09 -6.27 11.43
C ASP A 22 -4.66 -4.88 11.66
N MET A 23 -5.42 -4.39 10.70
CA MET A 23 -6.05 -3.07 10.78
C MET A 23 -7.49 -3.15 10.32
N TYR A 24 -8.38 -2.37 10.98
CA TYR A 24 -9.72 -2.23 10.43
C TYR A 24 -9.71 -1.15 9.35
N ASP A 25 -10.76 -1.14 8.52
CA ASP A 25 -10.79 -0.36 7.28
C ASP A 25 -10.51 1.13 7.50
N TYR A 26 -11.16 1.75 8.48
CA TYR A 26 -10.98 3.17 8.76
C TYR A 26 -9.54 3.48 9.22
N GLU A 27 -8.98 2.63 10.07
CA GLU A 27 -7.59 2.76 10.53
C GLU A 27 -6.62 2.67 9.36
N LEU A 28 -6.86 1.72 8.46
CA LEU A 28 -6.00 1.53 7.30
C LEU A 28 -6.04 2.74 6.37
N VAL A 29 -7.23 3.28 6.10
CA VAL A 29 -7.38 4.50 5.30
C VAL A 29 -6.61 5.65 5.93
N SER A 30 -6.73 5.82 7.25
CA SER A 30 -6.02 6.87 7.97
C SER A 30 -4.50 6.74 7.87
N GLU A 31 -3.98 5.52 8.08
CA GLU A 31 -2.54 5.29 8.00
C GLU A 31 -1.99 5.51 6.59
N VAL A 32 -2.68 5.04 5.58
CA VAL A 32 -2.26 5.20 4.18
C VAL A 32 -2.29 6.67 3.79
N SER A 33 -3.29 7.41 4.23
CA SER A 33 -3.44 8.85 3.92
C SER A 33 -2.32 9.71 4.51
N LYS A 34 -1.65 9.23 5.55
CA LYS A 34 -0.47 9.93 6.10
C LYS A 34 0.75 9.82 5.20
N VAL A 35 0.80 8.78 4.39
CA VAL A 35 1.95 8.50 3.51
C VAL A 35 1.74 9.05 2.13
N ILE A 36 0.54 8.89 1.58
CA ILE A 36 0.24 9.28 0.22
C ILE A 36 -1.16 9.91 0.16
N ASP A 37 -1.27 11.02 -0.55
CA ASP A 37 -2.53 11.74 -0.69
C ASP A 37 -3.47 11.00 -1.64
N VAL A 38 -4.39 10.22 -1.05
CA VAL A 38 -5.41 9.50 -1.79
C VAL A 38 -6.72 9.57 -1.01
N ASN A 39 -7.84 9.46 -1.70
CA ASN A 39 -9.15 9.46 -1.06
C ASN A 39 -9.68 8.03 -0.85
N GLU A 40 -10.73 7.94 -0.06
CA GLU A 40 -11.37 6.66 0.27
C GLU A 40 -11.89 5.93 -0.98
N GLY A 41 -12.36 6.69 -1.98
CA GLY A 41 -12.84 6.11 -3.23
C GLY A 41 -11.79 5.34 -4.00
N THR A 42 -10.51 5.57 -3.71
CA THR A 42 -9.41 4.81 -4.31
C THR A 42 -9.00 3.64 -3.42
N ILE A 43 -8.97 3.84 -2.11
CA ILE A 43 -8.48 2.83 -1.16
C ILE A 43 -9.46 1.65 -1.03
N TYR A 44 -10.75 1.90 -0.85
CA TYR A 44 -11.72 0.82 -0.64
C TYR A 44 -11.81 -0.17 -1.80
N PRO A 45 -11.87 0.25 -3.08
CA PRO A 45 -11.83 -0.71 -4.18
C PRO A 45 -10.56 -1.54 -4.20
N LEU A 46 -9.42 -0.95 -3.83
CA LEU A 46 -8.15 -1.67 -3.75
C LEU A 46 -8.19 -2.74 -2.64
N LEU A 47 -8.72 -2.41 -1.47
CA LEU A 47 -8.88 -3.38 -0.38
C LEU A 47 -9.75 -4.54 -0.82
N LYS A 48 -10.84 -4.27 -1.54
CA LYS A 48 -11.72 -5.31 -2.06
C LYS A 48 -10.98 -6.21 -3.04
N ARG A 49 -10.22 -5.62 -3.96
CA ARG A 49 -9.44 -6.38 -4.94
C ARG A 49 -8.41 -7.27 -4.26
N LEU A 50 -7.65 -6.74 -3.32
CA LEU A 50 -6.62 -7.50 -2.61
C LEU A 50 -7.22 -8.65 -1.79
N THR A 51 -8.41 -8.45 -1.24
CA THR A 51 -9.13 -9.50 -0.53
C THR A 51 -9.61 -10.58 -1.50
N ASN A 52 -10.16 -10.18 -2.65
CA ASN A 52 -10.62 -11.11 -3.68
C ASN A 52 -9.47 -11.93 -4.28
N GLU A 53 -8.27 -11.37 -4.32
CA GLU A 53 -7.06 -12.05 -4.79
C GLU A 53 -6.37 -12.87 -3.69
N HIS A 54 -6.99 -12.95 -2.50
CA HIS A 54 -6.49 -13.73 -1.35
C HIS A 54 -5.20 -13.21 -0.73
N TYR A 55 -4.87 -11.95 -0.96
CA TYR A 55 -3.74 -11.31 -0.28
C TYR A 55 -4.12 -10.87 1.13
N PHE A 56 -5.39 -10.60 1.34
CA PHE A 56 -5.98 -10.32 2.64
C PHE A 56 -7.10 -11.30 2.93
N GLU A 57 -7.30 -11.59 4.20
CA GLU A 57 -8.54 -12.16 4.71
C GLU A 57 -9.12 -11.17 5.71
N THR A 58 -10.43 -11.24 5.93
CA THR A 58 -11.13 -10.29 6.78
C THR A 58 -11.86 -11.00 7.91
N TYR A 59 -12.05 -10.28 9.01
CA TYR A 59 -12.84 -10.74 10.13
C TYR A 59 -13.49 -9.54 10.81
N LEU A 60 -14.60 -9.81 11.51
CA LEU A 60 -15.33 -8.76 12.21
C LEU A 60 -15.01 -8.80 13.70
N VAL A 61 -14.86 -7.59 14.26
CA VAL A 61 -14.66 -7.42 15.71
C VAL A 61 -15.78 -6.54 16.23
N GLU A 62 -16.51 -6.98 17.23
CA GLU A 62 -17.57 -6.19 17.81
C GLU A 62 -17.03 -4.92 18.45
N SER A 63 -17.80 -3.84 18.30
CA SER A 63 -17.47 -2.54 18.87
C SER A 63 -18.59 -2.11 19.80
N SER A 64 -18.24 -1.61 20.97
CA SER A 64 -19.22 -1.10 21.95
C SER A 64 -19.85 0.22 21.49
N GLU A 65 -19.30 0.89 20.50
CA GLU A 65 -19.69 2.22 20.06
C GLU A 65 -20.34 2.27 18.70
N GLY A 66 -20.67 1.13 18.12
CA GLY A 66 -21.26 1.10 16.79
C GLY A 66 -21.26 -0.28 16.16
N PRO A 67 -21.41 -0.36 14.83
CA PRO A 67 -21.40 -1.65 14.13
C PRO A 67 -20.04 -2.34 14.27
N PRO A 68 -20.00 -3.66 14.07
CA PRO A 68 -18.73 -4.39 14.09
C PRO A 68 -17.74 -3.82 13.10
N ARG A 69 -16.46 -3.82 13.49
CA ARG A 69 -15.38 -3.35 12.65
C ARG A 69 -14.81 -4.48 11.82
N LYS A 70 -14.60 -4.21 10.54
CA LYS A 70 -14.01 -5.18 9.61
C LYS A 70 -12.49 -5.00 9.62
N TYR A 71 -11.80 -6.04 10.07
CA TYR A 71 -10.35 -6.07 10.11
C TYR A 71 -9.79 -6.82 8.91
N TYR A 72 -8.63 -6.38 8.47
CA TYR A 72 -7.86 -7.02 7.41
C TYR A 72 -6.61 -7.66 8.01
N ARG A 73 -6.36 -8.89 7.61
CA ARG A 73 -5.17 -9.65 7.99
C ARG A 73 -4.46 -10.07 6.72
N ILE A 74 -3.13 -9.91 6.68
CA ILE A 74 -2.36 -10.34 5.53
C ILE A 74 -2.20 -11.86 5.54
N THR A 75 -2.37 -12.48 4.37
CA THR A 75 -2.17 -13.93 4.20
C THR A 75 -0.71 -14.19 3.84
N SER A 76 -0.33 -15.48 3.82
CA SER A 76 1.02 -15.87 3.34
C SER A 76 1.23 -15.41 1.90
N LEU A 77 0.20 -15.54 1.06
CA LEU A 77 0.25 -15.07 -0.32
C LEU A 77 0.42 -13.55 -0.38
N GLY A 78 -0.27 -12.82 0.49
CA GLY A 78 -0.13 -11.36 0.58
C GLY A 78 1.27 -10.94 1.00
N LYS A 79 1.88 -11.69 1.92
CA LYS A 79 3.26 -11.42 2.33
C LYS A 79 4.24 -11.60 1.17
N GLU A 80 4.06 -12.66 0.38
CA GLU A 80 4.88 -12.88 -0.81
C GLU A 80 4.71 -11.75 -1.82
N ARG A 81 3.46 -11.34 -2.05
CA ARG A 81 3.16 -10.23 -2.95
C ARG A 81 3.82 -8.93 -2.48
N GLY A 82 3.76 -8.65 -1.19
CA GLY A 82 4.39 -7.47 -0.60
C GLY A 82 5.90 -7.48 -0.79
N ARG A 83 6.55 -8.63 -0.57
CA ARG A 83 8.00 -8.77 -0.77
C ARG A 83 8.39 -8.55 -2.22
N LEU A 84 7.61 -9.09 -3.15
CA LEU A 84 7.86 -8.91 -4.58
C LEU A 84 7.75 -7.45 -4.98
N LEU A 85 6.68 -6.78 -4.57
CA LEU A 85 6.48 -5.36 -4.87
C LEU A 85 7.56 -4.48 -4.24
N LEU A 86 7.99 -4.82 -3.04
CA LEU A 86 9.07 -4.10 -2.37
C LEU A 86 10.37 -4.23 -3.15
N LYS A 87 10.67 -5.43 -3.60
CA LYS A 87 11.88 -5.69 -4.40
C LYS A 87 11.83 -4.91 -5.72
N GLU A 88 10.69 -4.92 -6.39
CA GLU A 88 10.50 -4.17 -7.64
C GLU A 88 10.64 -2.67 -7.41
N TRP A 89 10.06 -2.15 -6.32
CA TRP A 89 10.16 -0.75 -5.97
C TRP A 89 11.62 -0.35 -5.72
N ASN A 90 12.36 -1.13 -4.95
CA ASN A 90 13.75 -0.84 -4.63
C ASN A 90 14.61 -0.83 -5.90
N ALA A 91 14.41 -1.79 -6.80
CA ALA A 91 15.15 -1.84 -8.06
C ALA A 91 14.83 -0.64 -8.95
N PHE A 92 13.56 -0.28 -9.06
CA PHE A 92 13.11 0.87 -9.84
C PHE A 92 13.67 2.18 -9.28
N HIS A 93 13.56 2.35 -7.97
CA HIS A 93 14.04 3.53 -7.26
C HIS A 93 15.55 3.72 -7.47
N GLU A 94 16.32 2.65 -7.34
CA GLU A 94 17.76 2.70 -7.56
C GLU A 94 18.11 3.09 -9.00
N THR A 95 17.41 2.50 -9.96
CA THR A 95 17.61 2.82 -11.38
C THR A 95 17.35 4.30 -11.67
N VAL A 96 16.24 4.81 -11.16
CA VAL A 96 15.87 6.22 -11.36
C VAL A 96 16.86 7.15 -10.67
N ASN A 97 17.26 6.82 -9.44
CA ASN A 97 18.22 7.64 -8.69
C ASN A 97 19.58 7.71 -9.39
N ASN A 98 20.04 6.61 -9.95
CA ASN A 98 21.30 6.59 -10.69
C ASN A 98 21.22 7.49 -11.93
N PHE A 99 20.09 7.43 -12.64
CA PHE A 99 19.85 8.30 -13.78
C PHE A 99 19.85 9.77 -13.37
N ILE A 100 19.19 10.11 -12.26
CA ILE A 100 19.12 11.49 -11.76
C ILE A 100 20.52 12.00 -11.41
N LYS A 101 21.35 11.18 -10.76
CA LYS A 101 22.72 11.55 -10.40
C LYS A 101 23.56 11.87 -11.65
N GLU A 102 23.40 11.09 -12.70
CA GLU A 102 24.08 11.35 -13.97
C GLU A 102 23.60 12.68 -14.58
N SER A 103 22.31 12.98 -14.47
CA SER A 103 21.72 14.22 -14.98
C SER A 103 22.24 15.45 -14.21
N GLU A 104 22.41 15.32 -12.89
CA GLU A 104 22.97 16.38 -12.05
C GLU A 104 24.40 16.74 -12.47
N THR A 105 25.16 15.77 -12.92
CA THR A 105 26.50 16.00 -13.43
C THR A 105 26.48 16.91 -14.67
N TYR A 106 25.43 16.83 -15.48
CA TYR A 106 25.24 17.71 -16.63
C TYR A 106 24.95 19.15 -16.21
N ASP A 107 24.18 19.33 -15.15
CA ASP A 107 23.81 20.66 -14.67
C ASP A 107 25.00 21.45 -14.11
N GLU A 108 26.03 20.77 -13.65
CA GLU A 108 27.23 21.37 -13.12
C GLU A 108 28.17 21.94 -14.18
N ARG A 109 27.87 21.72 -15.45
CA ARG A 109 28.67 22.28 -16.56
C ARG A 109 28.25 23.71 -16.81
#